data_6edaf236a16ed3b90ac26031ba9eefcc
#
_entry.id   6edaf236a16ed3b90ac26031ba9eefcc
#
_cell.length_a   1.000
_cell.length_b   1.000
_cell.length_c   1.000
_cell.angle_alpha   90.00
_cell.angle_beta   90.00
_cell.angle_gamma   90.00
#
_symmetry.space_group_name_H-M   'P 1'
#
loop_
_entity.id
_entity.type
_entity.pdbx_description
1 polymer ?
#
loop_
_entity_poly.entity_id
_entity_poly.type
_entity_poly.pdbx_seq_one_letter_code
_entity_poly.pdbx_strand_id
1 'polypeptide(L)'
;MLGRGPTSLCKTEVLVYKTKTIKREIYHIIIPMILENILQISANLVTTAMVGRLLANDIAAQGICVRITDTLWVFYKGVAIGATVLIAKAYGTGKKEDCRKIMEQTLLTELILVFVFQVVLFFRADIFLGFFSKDAEILMLAQNYMKIIVFGFSGCVIMTVATAAFQGYGDTKTPMMVAAAMNLVNIIFGFGLIFGFGPLKGMGIFGAATALVLAQTFGAGMDLFLLYRKKKGLFFGTDPQKKWFYIDKSCIYEVYT
;
A
#
# COMPACT_ATOMS: atom_id res chain seq x y z
N MET A 1 52.26 28.38 -28.77
CA MET A 1 50.96 27.83 -29.19
C MET A 1 50.72 26.54 -28.46
N LEU A 2 50.00 26.57 -27.35
CA LEU A 2 49.65 25.40 -26.55
C LEU A 2 48.27 24.94 -27.00
N GLY A 3 48.22 23.76 -27.65
CA GLY A 3 47.02 23.14 -28.15
C GLY A 3 46.11 22.74 -26.98
N ARG A 4 44.93 23.34 -26.89
CA ARG A 4 43.84 22.85 -26.05
C ARG A 4 43.36 21.53 -26.67
N GLY A 5 43.68 20.45 -26.00
CA GLY A 5 43.30 19.09 -26.41
C GLY A 5 41.77 18.92 -26.42
N PRO A 6 41.26 18.10 -27.34
CA PRO A 6 39.79 17.87 -27.51
C PRO A 6 39.09 17.14 -26.38
N THR A 7 39.76 16.88 -25.25
CA THR A 7 39.27 16.04 -24.15
C THR A 7 38.33 16.72 -23.16
N SER A 8 38.35 18.06 -23.07
CA SER A 8 37.52 18.78 -22.09
C SER A 8 36.06 18.99 -22.58
N LEU A 9 35.89 19.28 -23.86
CA LEU A 9 34.56 19.46 -24.46
C LEU A 9 33.77 18.13 -24.50
N CYS A 10 34.43 17.04 -24.88
CA CYS A 10 33.81 15.72 -24.90
C CYS A 10 33.36 15.24 -23.51
N LYS A 11 34.15 15.50 -22.44
CA LYS A 11 33.75 15.21 -21.06
C LYS A 11 32.53 16.02 -20.61
N THR A 12 32.45 17.27 -21.00
CA THR A 12 31.33 18.13 -20.62
C THR A 12 30.05 17.74 -21.34
N GLU A 13 30.10 17.40 -22.63
CA GLU A 13 28.96 16.90 -23.40
C GLU A 13 28.45 15.53 -22.87
N VAL A 14 29.37 14.61 -22.55
CA VAL A 14 29.03 13.32 -21.95
C VAL A 14 28.38 13.48 -20.57
N LEU A 15 28.89 14.41 -19.75
CA LEU A 15 28.30 14.73 -18.44
C LEU A 15 26.90 15.33 -18.59
N VAL A 16 26.70 16.27 -19.51
CA VAL A 16 25.39 16.89 -19.78
C VAL A 16 24.40 15.87 -20.32
N TYR A 17 24.82 15.02 -21.26
CA TYR A 17 23.98 13.94 -21.79
C TYR A 17 23.59 12.94 -20.70
N LYS A 18 24.55 12.51 -19.88
CA LYS A 18 24.32 11.61 -18.76
C LYS A 18 23.35 12.21 -17.73
N THR A 19 23.51 13.49 -17.41
CA THR A 19 22.62 14.22 -16.50
C THR A 19 21.20 14.35 -17.07
N LYS A 20 21.04 14.58 -18.37
CA LYS A 20 19.74 14.71 -19.03
C LYS A 20 19.01 13.34 -19.08
N THR A 21 19.75 12.25 -19.30
CA THR A 21 19.22 10.89 -19.28
C THR A 21 18.77 10.50 -17.85
N ILE A 22 19.59 10.76 -16.84
CA ILE A 22 19.27 10.50 -15.45
C ILE A 22 18.03 11.30 -15.00
N LYS A 23 17.93 12.57 -15.37
CA LYS A 23 16.74 13.38 -15.06
C LYS A 23 15.48 12.77 -15.67
N ARG A 24 15.52 12.31 -16.93
CA ARG A 24 14.39 11.68 -17.59
C ARG A 24 13.97 10.37 -16.90
N GLU A 25 14.92 9.55 -16.49
CA GLU A 25 14.66 8.31 -15.75
C GLU A 25 14.03 8.59 -14.38
N ILE A 26 14.54 9.61 -13.65
CA ILE A 26 13.98 10.05 -12.37
C ILE A 26 12.52 10.50 -12.55
N TYR A 27 12.22 11.34 -13.54
CA TYR A 27 10.83 11.75 -13.80
C TYR A 27 9.92 10.58 -14.13
N HIS A 28 10.41 9.57 -14.85
CA HIS A 28 9.64 8.39 -15.22
C HIS A 28 9.29 7.50 -14.02
N ILE A 29 10.07 7.57 -12.95
CA ILE A 29 9.81 6.88 -11.68
C ILE A 29 8.92 7.72 -10.76
N ILE A 30 9.23 9.01 -10.61
CA ILE A 30 8.55 9.89 -9.65
C ILE A 30 7.10 10.18 -10.05
N ILE A 31 6.83 10.44 -11.34
CA ILE A 31 5.48 10.83 -11.78
C ILE A 31 4.44 9.74 -11.46
N PRO A 32 4.65 8.44 -11.77
CA PRO A 32 3.68 7.41 -11.39
C PRO A 32 3.51 7.26 -9.88
N MET A 33 4.56 7.44 -9.08
CA MET A 33 4.46 7.38 -7.61
C MET A 33 3.62 8.55 -7.05
N ILE A 34 3.77 9.76 -7.60
CA ILE A 34 2.93 10.91 -7.23
C ILE A 34 1.48 10.64 -7.62
N LEU A 35 1.24 10.14 -8.84
CA LEU A 35 -0.11 9.81 -9.31
C LEU A 35 -0.76 8.71 -8.45
N GLU A 36 -0.01 7.68 -8.04
CA GLU A 36 -0.47 6.65 -7.12
C GLU A 36 -0.95 7.27 -5.79
N ASN A 37 -0.15 8.17 -5.19
CA ASN A 37 -0.53 8.84 -3.94
C ASN A 37 -1.77 9.75 -4.14
N ILE A 38 -1.86 10.48 -5.25
CA ILE A 38 -3.04 11.29 -5.58
C ILE A 38 -4.28 10.41 -5.71
N LEU A 39 -4.19 9.27 -6.37
CA LEU A 39 -5.28 8.32 -6.50
C LEU A 39 -5.74 7.80 -5.13
N GLN A 40 -4.82 7.46 -4.23
CA GLN A 40 -5.15 7.01 -2.87
C GLN A 40 -5.88 8.09 -2.06
N ILE A 41 -5.39 9.34 -2.11
CA ILE A 41 -6.05 10.47 -1.44
C ILE A 41 -7.43 10.74 -2.04
N SER A 42 -7.56 10.69 -3.36
CA SER A 42 -8.83 10.89 -4.07
C SER A 42 -9.88 9.84 -3.71
N ALA A 43 -9.48 8.58 -3.53
CA ALA A 43 -10.37 7.51 -3.09
C ALA A 43 -10.96 7.80 -1.70
N ASN A 44 -10.12 8.21 -0.77
CA ASN A 44 -10.56 8.58 0.58
C ASN A 44 -11.54 9.77 0.55
N LEU A 45 -11.24 10.79 -0.27
CA LEU A 45 -12.13 11.95 -0.43
C LEU A 45 -13.49 11.54 -1.02
N VAL A 46 -13.51 10.69 -2.04
CA VAL A 46 -14.76 10.21 -2.66
C VAL A 46 -15.58 9.40 -1.66
N THR A 47 -14.96 8.47 -0.94
CA THR A 47 -15.65 7.67 0.09
C THR A 47 -16.20 8.57 1.20
N THR A 48 -15.42 9.54 1.68
CA THR A 48 -15.88 10.51 2.69
C THR A 48 -17.03 11.38 2.16
N ALA A 49 -16.98 11.82 0.91
CA ALA A 49 -18.06 12.57 0.29
C ALA A 49 -19.35 11.74 0.11
N MET A 50 -19.24 10.44 -0.16
CA MET A 50 -20.37 9.53 -0.23
C MET A 50 -21.01 9.35 1.16
N VAL A 51 -20.22 9.10 2.19
CA VAL A 51 -20.69 8.98 3.58
C VAL A 51 -21.21 10.31 4.10
N GLY A 52 -20.66 11.44 3.62
CA GLY A 52 -21.13 12.80 3.92
C GLY A 52 -22.58 13.10 3.55
N ARG A 53 -23.22 12.22 2.76
CA ARG A 53 -24.66 12.28 2.43
C ARG A 53 -25.54 11.49 3.42
N LEU A 54 -24.95 10.81 4.37
CA LEU A 54 -25.63 10.07 5.42
C LEU A 54 -25.88 10.97 6.65
N LEU A 55 -26.14 10.36 7.78
CA LEU A 55 -26.36 11.07 9.03
C LEU A 55 -25.04 11.65 9.60
N ALA A 56 -25.12 12.73 10.37
CA ALA A 56 -23.95 13.36 10.99
C ALA A 56 -23.17 12.39 11.90
N ASN A 57 -23.87 11.49 12.61
CA ASN A 57 -23.25 10.47 13.46
C ASN A 57 -22.44 9.44 12.66
N ASP A 58 -22.88 9.11 11.44
CA ASP A 58 -22.14 8.22 10.52
C ASP A 58 -20.81 8.85 10.09
N ILE A 59 -20.84 10.15 9.76
CA ILE A 59 -19.64 10.91 9.36
C ILE A 59 -18.64 10.97 10.53
N ALA A 60 -19.13 11.25 11.74
CA ALA A 60 -18.31 11.31 12.94
C ALA A 60 -17.67 9.95 13.24
N ALA A 61 -18.46 8.86 13.18
CA ALA A 61 -17.99 7.50 13.41
C ALA A 61 -16.93 7.08 12.37
N GLN A 62 -17.15 7.36 11.08
CA GLN A 62 -16.16 7.12 10.02
C GLN A 62 -14.89 7.92 10.27
N GLY A 63 -15.01 9.22 10.59
CA GLY A 63 -13.88 10.10 10.80
C GLY A 63 -12.94 9.62 11.91
N ILE A 64 -13.49 9.13 13.02
CA ILE A 64 -12.71 8.55 14.13
C ILE A 64 -11.98 7.28 13.65
N CYS A 65 -12.68 6.37 12.97
CA CYS A 65 -12.10 5.13 12.46
C CYS A 65 -10.98 5.41 11.46
N VAL A 66 -11.18 6.36 10.54
CA VAL A 66 -10.16 6.75 9.55
C VAL A 66 -8.89 7.26 10.23
N ARG A 67 -8.98 8.03 11.31
CA ARG A 67 -7.78 8.51 12.04
C ARG A 67 -6.95 7.36 12.61
N ILE A 68 -7.61 6.36 13.19
CA ILE A 68 -6.93 5.18 13.73
C ILE A 68 -6.29 4.37 12.59
N THR A 69 -7.04 4.13 11.52
CA THR A 69 -6.56 3.35 10.37
C THR A 69 -5.42 4.05 9.63
N ASP A 70 -5.48 5.38 9.44
CA ASP A 70 -4.42 6.17 8.80
C ASP A 70 -3.12 6.10 9.59
N THR A 71 -3.19 6.13 10.93
CA THR A 71 -2.00 6.01 11.79
C THR A 71 -1.32 4.67 11.59
N LEU A 72 -2.08 3.57 11.56
CA LEU A 72 -1.54 2.24 11.30
C LEU A 72 -0.99 2.13 9.86
N TRP A 73 -1.68 2.72 8.91
CA TRP A 73 -1.26 2.69 7.50
C TRP A 73 0.06 3.40 7.27
N VAL A 74 0.28 4.56 7.91
CA VAL A 74 1.56 5.27 7.86
C VAL A 74 2.70 4.42 8.41
N PHE A 75 2.45 3.66 9.47
CA PHE A 75 3.43 2.74 10.05
C PHE A 75 3.84 1.65 9.05
N TYR A 76 2.88 0.92 8.45
CA TYR A 76 3.17 -0.12 7.45
C TYR A 76 3.85 0.46 6.21
N LYS A 77 3.42 1.64 5.76
CA LYS A 77 4.05 2.34 4.63
C LYS A 77 5.51 2.71 4.93
N GLY A 78 5.83 3.09 6.17
CA GLY A 78 7.22 3.36 6.59
C GLY A 78 8.12 2.14 6.43
N VAL A 79 7.67 0.98 6.88
CA VAL A 79 8.40 -0.30 6.73
C VAL A 79 8.55 -0.67 5.25
N ALA A 80 7.48 -0.54 4.47
CA ALA A 80 7.51 -0.81 3.03
C ALA A 80 8.52 0.08 2.28
N ILE A 81 8.68 1.35 2.67
CA ILE A 81 9.71 2.25 2.11
C ILE A 81 11.12 1.71 2.41
N GLY A 82 11.37 1.26 3.64
CA GLY A 82 12.64 0.60 4.00
C GLY A 82 12.91 -0.62 3.11
N ALA A 83 11.92 -1.49 2.95
CA ALA A 83 12.00 -2.65 2.06
C ALA A 83 12.27 -2.26 0.60
N THR A 84 11.64 -1.19 0.10
CA THR A 84 11.89 -0.67 -1.26
C THR A 84 13.37 -0.34 -1.48
N VAL A 85 13.98 0.36 -0.52
CA VAL A 85 15.41 0.76 -0.60
C VAL A 85 16.31 -0.45 -0.62
N LEU A 86 16.07 -1.44 0.26
CA LEU A 86 16.87 -2.65 0.34
C LEU A 86 16.72 -3.52 -0.93
N ILE A 87 15.50 -3.66 -1.44
CA ILE A 87 15.24 -4.37 -2.70
C ILE A 87 15.93 -3.66 -3.87
N ALA A 88 15.86 -2.33 -3.96
CA ALA A 88 16.53 -1.56 -5.01
C ALA A 88 18.06 -1.74 -4.95
N LYS A 89 18.64 -1.72 -3.75
CA LYS A 89 20.07 -1.97 -3.55
C LYS A 89 20.47 -3.40 -3.96
N ALA A 90 19.73 -4.40 -3.52
CA ALA A 90 19.98 -5.81 -3.86
C ALA A 90 19.81 -6.05 -5.36
N TYR A 91 18.80 -5.46 -5.98
CA TYR A 91 18.57 -5.54 -7.42
C TYR A 91 19.69 -4.88 -8.23
N GLY A 92 20.15 -3.69 -7.82
CA GLY A 92 21.26 -2.98 -8.47
C GLY A 92 22.59 -3.72 -8.40
N THR A 93 22.80 -4.58 -7.38
CA THR A 93 23.98 -5.46 -7.26
C THR A 93 23.79 -6.83 -7.91
N GLY A 94 22.66 -7.09 -8.57
CA GLY A 94 22.36 -8.35 -9.25
C GLY A 94 22.00 -9.52 -8.33
N LYS A 95 21.83 -9.29 -7.03
CA LYS A 95 21.52 -10.32 -6.02
C LYS A 95 20.02 -10.59 -5.93
N LYS A 96 19.50 -11.31 -6.91
CA LYS A 96 18.06 -11.62 -7.02
C LYS A 96 17.49 -12.41 -5.83
N GLU A 97 18.28 -13.30 -5.24
CA GLU A 97 17.86 -14.05 -4.05
C GLU A 97 17.65 -13.16 -2.83
N ASP A 98 18.50 -12.17 -2.64
CA ASP A 98 18.36 -11.23 -1.52
C ASP A 98 17.09 -10.38 -1.69
N CYS A 99 16.76 -9.94 -2.92
CA CYS A 99 15.48 -9.25 -3.18
C CYS A 99 14.27 -10.08 -2.74
N ARG A 100 14.28 -11.38 -3.06
CA ARG A 100 13.19 -12.28 -2.68
C ARG A 100 13.11 -12.46 -1.17
N LYS A 101 14.24 -12.67 -0.50
CA LYS A 101 14.29 -12.83 0.96
C LYS A 101 13.76 -11.58 1.67
N ILE A 102 14.20 -10.38 1.25
CA ILE A 102 13.74 -9.12 1.83
C ILE A 102 12.22 -8.99 1.70
N MET A 103 11.67 -9.26 0.51
CA MET A 103 10.22 -9.19 0.29
C MET A 103 9.46 -10.21 1.13
N GLU A 104 9.88 -11.50 1.14
CA GLU A 104 9.22 -12.56 1.90
C GLU A 104 9.24 -12.25 3.40
N GLN A 105 10.37 -11.77 3.93
CA GLN A 105 10.50 -11.45 5.35
C GLN A 105 9.71 -10.21 5.75
N THR A 106 9.73 -9.17 4.91
CA THR A 106 8.91 -7.98 5.13
C THR A 106 7.43 -8.35 5.16
N LEU A 107 6.97 -9.13 4.17
CA LEU A 107 5.58 -9.57 4.09
C LEU A 107 5.17 -10.39 5.32
N LEU A 108 6.00 -11.34 5.75
CA LEU A 108 5.72 -12.15 6.93
C LEU A 108 5.66 -11.33 8.21
N THR A 109 6.64 -10.45 8.39
CA THR A 109 6.71 -9.64 9.62
C THR A 109 5.54 -8.68 9.68
N GLU A 110 5.19 -8.03 8.58
CA GLU A 110 4.03 -7.14 8.51
C GLU A 110 2.70 -7.89 8.66
N LEU A 111 2.57 -9.10 8.09
CA LEU A 111 1.37 -9.93 8.28
C LEU A 111 1.19 -10.39 9.73
N ILE A 112 2.27 -10.76 10.42
CA ILE A 112 2.20 -11.09 11.85
C ILE A 112 1.80 -9.86 12.66
N LEU A 113 2.41 -8.72 12.37
CA LEU A 113 2.13 -7.48 13.07
C LEU A 113 0.69 -7.01 12.84
N VAL A 114 0.22 -7.02 11.58
CA VAL A 114 -1.17 -6.64 11.27
C VAL A 114 -2.16 -7.59 11.92
N PHE A 115 -1.86 -8.89 11.97
CA PHE A 115 -2.73 -9.86 12.64
C PHE A 115 -2.90 -9.54 14.13
N VAL A 116 -1.81 -9.18 14.81
CA VAL A 116 -1.88 -8.75 16.22
C VAL A 116 -2.77 -7.51 16.36
N PHE A 117 -2.57 -6.48 15.52
CA PHE A 117 -3.42 -5.28 15.53
C PHE A 117 -4.88 -5.58 15.18
N GLN A 118 -5.13 -6.48 14.22
CA GLN A 118 -6.48 -6.91 13.87
C GLN A 118 -7.20 -7.54 15.07
N VAL A 119 -6.54 -8.46 15.78
CA VAL A 119 -7.10 -9.10 16.98
C VAL A 119 -7.38 -8.06 18.06
N VAL A 120 -6.43 -7.17 18.33
CA VAL A 120 -6.62 -6.10 19.34
C VAL A 120 -7.77 -5.18 18.96
N LEU A 121 -7.82 -4.67 17.73
CA LEU A 121 -8.89 -3.78 17.29
C LEU A 121 -10.24 -4.47 17.16
N PHE A 122 -10.28 -5.76 16.83
CA PHE A 122 -11.54 -6.50 16.75
C PHE A 122 -12.20 -6.68 18.12
N PHE A 123 -11.41 -7.00 19.16
CA PHE A 123 -11.92 -7.28 20.50
C PHE A 123 -11.95 -6.04 21.42
N ARG A 124 -11.06 -5.08 21.22
CA ARG A 124 -10.84 -3.94 22.13
C ARG A 124 -10.88 -2.59 21.42
N ALA A 125 -11.65 -2.49 20.33
CA ALA A 125 -11.87 -1.22 19.62
C ALA A 125 -12.42 -0.13 20.53
N ASP A 126 -13.22 -0.52 21.56
CA ASP A 126 -13.80 0.35 22.57
C ASP A 126 -12.78 1.26 23.25
N ILE A 127 -11.60 0.71 23.59
CA ILE A 127 -10.54 1.46 24.24
C ILE A 127 -10.03 2.59 23.36
N PHE A 128 -9.73 2.28 22.10
CA PHE A 128 -9.18 3.25 21.15
C PHE A 128 -10.21 4.30 20.74
N LEU A 129 -11.43 3.87 20.47
CA LEU A 129 -12.51 4.74 20.03
C LEU A 129 -12.98 5.67 21.17
N GLY A 130 -12.97 5.20 22.42
CA GLY A 130 -13.34 5.97 23.60
C GLY A 130 -12.47 7.18 23.91
N PHE A 131 -11.26 7.24 23.33
CA PHE A 131 -10.42 8.44 23.40
C PHE A 131 -10.93 9.58 22.52
N PHE A 132 -11.69 9.28 21.47
CA PHE A 132 -12.14 10.27 20.49
C PHE A 132 -13.57 10.75 20.71
N SER A 133 -14.44 9.91 21.25
CA SER A 133 -15.84 10.28 21.55
C SER A 133 -16.33 9.61 22.81
N LYS A 134 -17.27 10.30 23.51
CA LYS A 134 -18.02 9.75 24.65
C LYS A 134 -19.49 9.50 24.31
N ASP A 135 -19.91 9.85 23.10
CA ASP A 135 -21.26 9.62 22.61
C ASP A 135 -21.46 8.13 22.32
N ALA A 136 -22.45 7.52 23.00
CA ALA A 136 -22.70 6.10 22.92
C ALA A 136 -23.15 5.66 21.51
N GLU A 137 -23.91 6.49 20.80
CA GLU A 137 -24.40 6.19 19.45
C GLU A 137 -23.23 6.20 18.46
N ILE A 138 -22.39 7.24 18.48
CA ILE A 138 -21.20 7.34 17.63
C ILE A 138 -20.23 6.20 17.91
N LEU A 139 -20.00 5.84 19.18
CA LEU A 139 -19.14 4.73 19.56
C LEU A 139 -19.64 3.39 19.04
N MET A 140 -20.94 3.12 19.13
CA MET A 140 -21.53 1.89 18.61
C MET A 140 -21.38 1.78 17.08
N LEU A 141 -21.64 2.87 16.37
CA LEU A 141 -21.44 2.93 14.91
C LEU A 141 -19.97 2.71 14.54
N ALA A 142 -19.06 3.40 15.23
CA ALA A 142 -17.62 3.29 15.00
C ALA A 142 -17.07 1.89 15.32
N GLN A 143 -17.51 1.25 16.37
CA GLN A 143 -17.12 -0.14 16.71
C GLN A 143 -17.54 -1.12 15.63
N ASN A 144 -18.79 -1.04 15.16
CA ASN A 144 -19.28 -1.93 14.11
C ASN A 144 -18.56 -1.67 12.77
N TYR A 145 -18.33 -0.40 12.44
CA TYR A 145 -17.54 -0.02 11.27
C TYR A 145 -16.10 -0.55 11.34
N MET A 146 -15.44 -0.39 12.50
CA MET A 146 -14.08 -0.86 12.74
C MET A 146 -13.99 -2.38 12.61
N LYS A 147 -14.95 -3.15 13.12
CA LYS A 147 -14.98 -4.62 12.99
C LYS A 147 -14.97 -5.07 11.54
N ILE A 148 -15.60 -4.31 10.62
CA ILE A 148 -15.61 -4.64 9.19
C ILE A 148 -14.26 -4.27 8.57
N ILE A 149 -13.76 -3.05 8.81
CA ILE A 149 -12.52 -2.54 8.19
C ILE A 149 -11.30 -3.36 8.60
N VAL A 150 -11.27 -3.87 9.82
CA VAL A 150 -10.15 -4.68 10.32
C VAL A 150 -9.80 -5.83 9.36
N PHE A 151 -10.77 -6.46 8.73
CA PHE A 151 -10.51 -7.52 7.73
C PHE A 151 -9.77 -7.03 6.48
N GLY A 152 -9.89 -5.75 6.14
CA GLY A 152 -9.18 -5.15 5.00
C GLY A 152 -7.68 -4.91 5.25
N PHE A 153 -7.23 -4.85 6.50
CA PHE A 153 -5.83 -4.52 6.81
C PHE A 153 -4.83 -5.53 6.26
N SER A 154 -5.15 -6.83 6.26
CA SER A 154 -4.28 -7.83 5.64
C SER A 154 -4.10 -7.58 4.14
N GLY A 155 -5.17 -7.20 3.44
CA GLY A 155 -5.10 -6.80 2.03
C GLY A 155 -4.23 -5.55 1.84
N CYS A 156 -4.40 -4.56 2.70
CA CYS A 156 -3.61 -3.33 2.68
C CYS A 156 -2.10 -3.61 2.82
N VAL A 157 -1.71 -4.46 3.78
CA VAL A 157 -0.31 -4.86 3.99
C VAL A 157 0.26 -5.60 2.78
N ILE A 158 -0.49 -6.54 2.20
CA ILE A 158 -0.06 -7.24 0.98
C ILE A 158 0.19 -6.23 -0.16
N MET A 159 -0.70 -5.26 -0.32
CA MET A 159 -0.53 -4.21 -1.34
C MET A 159 0.71 -3.33 -1.07
N THR A 160 0.95 -2.90 0.17
CA THR A 160 2.11 -2.06 0.51
C THR A 160 3.42 -2.77 0.25
N VAL A 161 3.55 -4.04 0.63
CA VAL A 161 4.75 -4.85 0.38
C VAL A 161 4.94 -5.15 -1.11
N ALA A 162 3.86 -5.45 -1.83
CA ALA A 162 3.91 -5.66 -3.28
C ALA A 162 4.33 -4.38 -4.01
N THR A 163 3.78 -3.23 -3.63
CA THR A 163 4.19 -1.90 -4.13
C THR A 163 5.68 -1.67 -3.87
N ALA A 164 6.16 -1.94 -2.65
CA ALA A 164 7.57 -1.81 -2.29
C ALA A 164 8.47 -2.67 -3.20
N ALA A 165 8.05 -3.90 -3.47
CA ALA A 165 8.75 -4.79 -4.37
C ALA A 165 8.79 -4.25 -5.80
N PHE A 166 7.66 -3.83 -6.38
CA PHE A 166 7.62 -3.25 -7.72
C PHE A 166 8.47 -1.99 -7.83
N GLN A 167 8.34 -1.07 -6.88
CA GLN A 167 9.12 0.17 -6.84
C GLN A 167 10.62 -0.10 -6.68
N GLY A 168 11.00 -1.06 -5.84
CA GLY A 168 12.39 -1.51 -5.68
C GLY A 168 13.02 -2.06 -6.98
N TYR A 169 12.20 -2.62 -7.88
CA TYR A 169 12.63 -3.03 -9.22
C TYR A 169 12.53 -1.91 -10.28
N GLY A 170 12.11 -0.71 -9.90
CA GLY A 170 11.90 0.41 -10.82
C GLY A 170 10.58 0.36 -11.61
N ASP A 171 9.68 -0.58 -11.32
CA ASP A 171 8.34 -0.66 -11.93
C ASP A 171 7.32 0.12 -11.08
N THR A 172 7.27 1.42 -11.25
CA THR A 172 6.32 2.30 -10.55
C THR A 172 4.95 2.40 -11.23
N LYS A 173 4.84 1.93 -12.47
CA LYS A 173 3.57 1.97 -13.21
C LYS A 173 2.59 0.90 -12.74
N THR A 174 3.07 -0.27 -12.38
CA THR A 174 2.23 -1.38 -11.94
C THR A 174 1.46 -1.04 -10.68
N PRO A 175 2.08 -0.57 -9.57
CA PRO A 175 1.34 -0.15 -8.37
C PRO A 175 0.33 0.96 -8.66
N MET A 176 0.69 1.96 -9.47
CA MET A 176 -0.23 3.02 -9.88
C MET A 176 -1.48 2.47 -10.59
N MET A 177 -1.31 1.49 -11.49
CA MET A 177 -2.45 0.86 -12.19
C MET A 177 -3.32 0.05 -11.23
N VAL A 178 -2.72 -0.67 -10.28
CA VAL A 178 -3.46 -1.41 -9.25
C VAL A 178 -4.24 -0.46 -8.35
N ALA A 179 -3.62 0.64 -7.91
CA ALA A 179 -4.29 1.68 -7.12
C ALA A 179 -5.49 2.29 -7.89
N ALA A 180 -5.33 2.57 -9.19
CA ALA A 180 -6.42 3.06 -10.02
C ALA A 180 -7.57 2.05 -10.13
N ALA A 181 -7.26 0.78 -10.37
CA ALA A 181 -8.26 -0.30 -10.46
C ALA A 181 -8.98 -0.52 -9.12
N MET A 182 -8.23 -0.54 -8.00
CA MET A 182 -8.78 -0.63 -6.65
C MET A 182 -9.74 0.53 -6.35
N ASN A 183 -9.36 1.75 -6.70
CA ASN A 183 -10.20 2.93 -6.50
C ASN A 183 -11.50 2.86 -7.31
N LEU A 184 -11.42 2.40 -8.55
CA LEU A 184 -12.60 2.20 -9.38
C LEU A 184 -13.56 1.18 -8.75
N VAL A 185 -13.00 0.05 -8.27
CA VAL A 185 -13.77 -0.98 -7.54
C VAL A 185 -14.40 -0.38 -6.28
N ASN A 186 -13.63 0.39 -5.48
CA ASN A 186 -14.14 1.04 -4.27
C ASN A 186 -15.28 2.01 -4.57
N ILE A 187 -15.20 2.81 -5.63
CA ILE A 187 -16.26 3.75 -6.03
C ILE A 187 -17.51 3.00 -6.47
N ILE A 188 -17.38 1.98 -7.33
CA ILE A 188 -18.52 1.23 -7.86
C ILE A 188 -19.24 0.49 -6.73
N PHE A 189 -18.50 -0.30 -5.92
CA PHE A 189 -19.10 -1.02 -4.81
C PHE A 189 -19.54 -0.07 -3.70
N GLY A 190 -18.80 1.02 -3.45
CA GLY A 190 -19.17 2.04 -2.48
C GLY A 190 -20.52 2.66 -2.80
N PHE A 191 -20.73 3.09 -4.04
CA PHE A 191 -22.01 3.66 -4.46
C PHE A 191 -23.14 2.63 -4.31
N GLY A 192 -22.95 1.39 -4.78
CA GLY A 192 -23.96 0.34 -4.70
C GLY A 192 -24.32 -0.08 -3.28
N LEU A 193 -23.31 -0.22 -2.40
CA LEU A 193 -23.50 -0.70 -1.03
C LEU A 193 -23.96 0.40 -0.07
N ILE A 194 -23.55 1.65 -0.27
CA ILE A 194 -23.95 2.78 0.59
C ILE A 194 -25.42 3.15 0.32
N PHE A 195 -25.75 3.38 -0.93
CA PHE A 195 -27.07 3.91 -1.31
C PHE A 195 -28.07 2.82 -1.69
N GLY A 196 -27.60 1.60 -1.96
CA GLY A 196 -28.39 0.51 -2.49
C GLY A 196 -28.50 0.54 -4.01
N PHE A 197 -28.75 -0.62 -4.60
CA PHE A 197 -28.98 -0.76 -6.04
C PHE A 197 -30.11 -1.77 -6.28
N GLY A 198 -31.21 -1.29 -6.84
CA GLY A 198 -32.38 -2.13 -7.14
C GLY A 198 -33.00 -2.77 -5.89
N PRO A 199 -33.02 -4.11 -5.76
CA PRO A 199 -33.62 -4.79 -4.63
C PRO A 199 -32.76 -4.77 -3.34
N LEU A 200 -31.48 -4.37 -3.44
CA LEU A 200 -30.58 -4.28 -2.30
C LEU A 200 -30.79 -2.95 -1.57
N LYS A 201 -31.22 -3.02 -0.31
CA LYS A 201 -31.29 -1.86 0.57
C LYS A 201 -29.89 -1.34 0.84
N GLY A 202 -29.68 -0.02 0.80
CA GLY A 202 -28.42 0.60 1.16
C GLY A 202 -28.01 0.27 2.60
N MET A 203 -26.74 -0.06 2.79
CA MET A 203 -26.15 -0.41 4.09
C MET A 203 -25.56 0.82 4.79
N GLY A 204 -25.66 2.02 4.19
CA GLY A 204 -25.12 3.25 4.74
C GLY A 204 -23.61 3.15 5.01
N ILE A 205 -23.19 3.55 6.22
CA ILE A 205 -21.77 3.53 6.64
C ILE A 205 -21.14 2.11 6.58
N PHE A 206 -21.90 1.05 6.86
CA PHE A 206 -21.39 -0.32 6.78
C PHE A 206 -21.14 -0.75 5.33
N GLY A 207 -21.93 -0.21 4.40
CA GLY A 207 -21.67 -0.37 2.96
C GLY A 207 -20.36 0.25 2.53
N ALA A 208 -19.99 1.41 3.08
CA ALA A 208 -18.68 2.05 2.83
C ALA A 208 -17.51 1.19 3.35
N ALA A 209 -17.62 0.66 4.58
CA ALA A 209 -16.61 -0.24 5.14
C ALA A 209 -16.43 -1.50 4.29
N THR A 210 -17.54 -2.13 3.91
CA THR A 210 -17.53 -3.37 3.11
C THR A 210 -16.94 -3.14 1.71
N ALA A 211 -17.29 -2.02 1.07
CA ALA A 211 -16.73 -1.65 -0.24
C ALA A 211 -15.22 -1.46 -0.17
N LEU A 212 -14.72 -0.80 0.89
CA LEU A 212 -13.29 -0.59 1.10
C LEU A 212 -12.55 -1.93 1.28
N VAL A 213 -13.07 -2.83 2.11
CA VAL A 213 -12.49 -4.16 2.32
C VAL A 213 -12.45 -4.98 1.03
N LEU A 214 -13.54 -4.96 0.24
CA LEU A 214 -13.59 -5.62 -1.06
C LEU A 214 -12.57 -5.05 -2.03
N ALA A 215 -12.45 -3.71 -2.09
CA ALA A 215 -11.48 -3.03 -2.95
C ALA A 215 -10.04 -3.37 -2.55
N GLN A 216 -9.72 -3.37 -1.25
CA GLN A 216 -8.39 -3.74 -0.75
C GLN A 216 -8.05 -5.20 -1.02
N THR A 217 -9.01 -6.10 -0.85
CA THR A 217 -8.84 -7.54 -1.16
C THR A 217 -8.62 -7.75 -2.66
N PHE A 218 -9.38 -7.03 -3.49
CA PHE A 218 -9.18 -7.05 -4.95
C PHE A 218 -7.80 -6.52 -5.34
N GLY A 219 -7.38 -5.37 -4.78
CA GLY A 219 -6.06 -4.78 -5.01
C GLY A 219 -4.93 -5.73 -4.61
N ALA A 220 -5.02 -6.35 -3.42
CA ALA A 220 -4.05 -7.33 -2.95
C ALA A 220 -3.96 -8.55 -3.87
N GLY A 221 -5.09 -9.08 -4.31
CA GLY A 221 -5.15 -10.19 -5.27
C GLY A 221 -4.54 -9.83 -6.62
N MET A 222 -4.80 -8.62 -7.11
CA MET A 222 -4.23 -8.12 -8.36
C MET A 222 -2.71 -7.93 -8.26
N ASP A 223 -2.23 -7.38 -7.16
CA ASP A 223 -0.80 -7.22 -6.91
C ASP A 223 -0.06 -8.56 -6.85
N LEU A 224 -0.59 -9.54 -6.09
CA LEU A 224 -0.02 -10.88 -6.03
C LEU A 224 -0.02 -11.56 -7.40
N PHE A 225 -1.10 -11.43 -8.17
CA PHE A 225 -1.19 -11.97 -9.52
C PHE A 225 -0.16 -11.34 -10.46
N LEU A 226 0.01 -10.01 -10.41
CA LEU A 226 0.97 -9.30 -11.23
C LEU A 226 2.42 -9.59 -10.83
N LEU A 227 2.70 -9.73 -9.54
CA LEU A 227 3.99 -10.19 -9.03
C LEU A 227 4.32 -11.57 -9.58
N TYR A 228 3.38 -12.51 -9.49
CA TYR A 228 3.55 -13.86 -10.02
C TYR A 228 3.80 -13.83 -11.53
N ARG A 229 2.98 -13.10 -12.29
CA ARG A 229 3.05 -13.09 -13.76
C ARG A 229 4.29 -12.38 -14.31
N LYS A 230 4.61 -11.18 -13.79
CA LYS A 230 5.70 -10.34 -14.31
C LYS A 230 7.09 -10.77 -13.85
N LYS A 231 7.21 -11.35 -12.67
CA LYS A 231 8.49 -11.63 -12.00
C LYS A 231 8.61 -13.10 -11.58
N LYS A 232 8.07 -14.01 -12.37
CA LYS A 232 7.94 -15.45 -12.11
C LYS A 232 9.21 -16.15 -11.59
N GLY A 233 10.39 -15.70 -11.99
CA GLY A 233 11.67 -16.25 -11.51
C GLY A 233 12.29 -15.52 -10.32
N LEU A 234 11.74 -14.37 -9.91
CA LEU A 234 12.30 -13.55 -8.83
C LEU A 234 11.57 -13.77 -7.49
N PHE A 235 10.26 -14.04 -7.52
CA PHE A 235 9.43 -14.08 -6.31
C PHE A 235 9.01 -15.48 -5.89
N PHE A 236 8.81 -16.37 -6.86
CA PHE A 236 8.41 -17.75 -6.61
C PHE A 236 9.47 -18.67 -7.21
N GLY A 237 10.62 -18.80 -6.55
CA GLY A 237 11.65 -19.76 -6.93
C GLY A 237 11.10 -21.18 -6.70
N THR A 238 11.21 -22.00 -7.74
CA THR A 238 10.83 -23.44 -7.72
C THR A 238 11.89 -24.32 -7.06
N ASP A 239 12.59 -23.83 -6.04
CA ASP A 239 13.54 -24.67 -5.31
C ASP A 239 12.80 -25.35 -4.13
N PRO A 240 12.43 -26.64 -4.26
CA PRO A 240 11.62 -27.32 -3.27
C PRO A 240 12.37 -27.65 -1.96
N GLN A 241 13.68 -27.40 -1.89
CA GLN A 241 14.49 -27.69 -0.72
C GLN A 241 14.72 -26.52 0.23
N LYS A 242 14.42 -25.27 -0.16
CA LYS A 242 14.52 -24.13 0.77
C LYS A 242 13.19 -23.98 1.52
N LYS A 243 13.25 -24.17 2.84
CA LYS A 243 12.15 -23.92 3.78
C LYS A 243 11.59 -22.49 3.55
N TRP A 244 10.39 -22.41 3.03
CA TRP A 244 9.55 -21.24 3.05
C TRP A 244 9.40 -20.82 4.51
N PHE A 245 9.62 -19.55 4.85
CA PHE A 245 9.48 -19.04 6.22
C PHE A 245 10.67 -19.25 7.18
N TYR A 246 11.91 -19.13 6.73
CA TYR A 246 13.02 -18.95 7.65
C TYR A 246 13.17 -17.47 8.01
N ILE A 247 12.87 -17.11 9.26
CA ILE A 247 13.03 -15.75 9.78
C ILE A 247 14.52 -15.48 9.99
N ASP A 248 15.12 -14.69 9.11
CA ASP A 248 16.49 -14.23 9.27
C ASP A 248 16.52 -12.90 10.05
N LYS A 249 16.95 -12.96 11.31
CA LYS A 249 17.00 -11.80 12.20
C LYS A 249 17.83 -10.65 11.65
N SER A 250 18.88 -10.94 10.88
CA SER A 250 19.75 -9.92 10.29
C SER A 250 19.02 -9.10 9.23
N CYS A 251 18.23 -9.75 8.40
CA CYS A 251 17.46 -9.10 7.36
C CYS A 251 16.32 -8.25 7.94
N ILE A 252 15.65 -8.74 8.98
CA ILE A 252 14.63 -7.96 9.68
C ILE A 252 15.24 -6.71 10.31
N TYR A 253 16.38 -6.84 10.96
CA TYR A 253 17.06 -5.69 11.56
C TYR A 253 17.38 -4.60 10.51
N GLU A 254 17.84 -4.97 9.30
CA GLU A 254 18.12 -4.01 8.23
C GLU A 254 16.86 -3.33 7.67
N VAL A 255 15.69 -3.96 7.75
CA VAL A 255 14.41 -3.37 7.28
C VAL A 255 13.87 -2.36 8.28
N TYR A 256 14.10 -2.57 9.59
CA TYR A 256 13.50 -1.78 10.66
C TYR A 256 14.45 -0.76 11.31
N THR A 257 15.73 -0.74 10.94
CA THR A 257 16.70 0.30 11.30
C THR A 257 16.99 1.27 10.17
#